data_02bd55a4ead17c33b4464b1fbc747e0a
#
_entry.id   02bd55a4ead17c33b4464b1fbc747e0a
#
_cell.length_a   1.000
_cell.length_b   1.000
_cell.length_c   1.000
_cell.angle_alpha   90.00
_cell.angle_beta   90.00
_cell.angle_gamma   90.00
#
_symmetry.space_group_name_H-M   'P 1'
#
loop_
_entity.id
_entity.type
_entity.pdbx_description
1 polymer ?
#
loop_
_entity_poly.entity_id
_entity_poly.type
_entity_poly.pdbx_seq_one_letter_code
_entity_poly.pdbx_strand_id
1 'polypeptide(L)'
;GTIPIIYRGRISDWKIEYAKKIKEYFAAAVPIDSVTLAVRSHSSITGESILGIVDIQTGETILNPELLIKQFDGVFDLDGQLLYGNALGQVLYVYAYRNQYTIADRNLGLVKRGNTIDTISRAQLEVITVEKSQLRKLAKPPQFVNKSSALSGYRLYVNSAVPGKFEKDALWRSASIIDVYDLRDSSYLYSFCIYDIEGKKARSFVISGDHLYALIGSHLFRGTLNEKRMKQYEK
;
A
#
# COMPACT_ATOMS: atom_id res chain seq x y z
N GLY A 1 21.27 -4.65 -8.57
CA GLY A 1 20.59 -5.24 -7.41
C GLY A 1 20.76 -4.37 -6.19
N THR A 2 19.70 -4.09 -5.52
CA THR A 2 19.69 -3.35 -4.24
C THR A 2 20.27 -4.25 -3.16
N ILE A 3 21.27 -3.75 -2.43
CA ILE A 3 21.82 -4.47 -1.29
C ILE A 3 20.83 -4.25 -0.11
N PRO A 4 20.34 -5.31 0.56
CA PRO A 4 19.40 -5.18 1.65
C PRO A 4 20.10 -4.73 2.94
N ILE A 5 20.43 -3.45 3.00
CA ILE A 5 21.09 -2.81 4.15
C ILE A 5 20.07 -1.92 4.86
N ILE A 6 19.99 -2.06 6.17
CA ILE A 6 19.16 -1.23 7.04
C ILE A 6 20.04 -0.24 7.78
N TYR A 7 19.67 1.02 7.70
CA TYR A 7 20.23 2.10 8.50
C TYR A 7 19.16 2.58 9.48
N ARG A 8 19.60 3.02 10.66
CA ARG A 8 18.76 3.56 11.71
C ARG A 8 19.35 4.88 12.19
N GLY A 9 18.52 5.84 12.51
CA GLY A 9 18.96 7.12 13.03
C GLY A 9 17.90 7.78 13.90
N ARG A 10 18.33 8.76 14.69
CA ARG A 10 17.45 9.60 15.49
C ARG A 10 17.08 10.85 14.70
N ILE A 11 15.81 11.24 14.73
CA ILE A 11 15.32 12.46 14.07
C ILE A 11 15.89 13.72 14.77
N SER A 12 16.20 13.63 16.08
CA SER A 12 16.67 14.76 16.87
C SER A 12 18.07 15.27 16.48
N ASP A 13 18.95 14.41 16.00
CA ASP A 13 20.33 14.75 15.65
C ASP A 13 20.75 14.31 14.25
N TRP A 14 19.85 13.65 13.51
CA TRP A 14 20.05 13.14 12.15
C TRP A 14 21.26 12.22 11.98
N LYS A 15 21.76 11.66 13.09
CA LYS A 15 22.85 10.68 13.03
C LYS A 15 22.30 9.35 12.56
N ILE A 16 22.90 8.84 11.49
CA ILE A 16 22.53 7.57 10.87
C ILE A 16 23.60 6.53 11.19
N GLU A 17 23.19 5.40 11.69
CA GLU A 17 24.04 4.26 12.01
C GLU A 17 23.66 3.06 11.15
N TYR A 18 24.64 2.26 10.77
CA TYR A 18 24.42 0.95 10.17
C TYR A 18 23.76 0.06 11.20
N ALA A 19 22.57 -0.44 10.88
CA ALA A 19 21.86 -1.36 11.76
C ALA A 19 22.15 -2.82 11.40
N LYS A 20 21.87 -3.21 10.16
CA LYS A 20 22.04 -4.61 9.72
C LYS A 20 22.08 -4.74 8.20
N LYS A 21 22.80 -5.76 7.72
CA LYS A 21 22.62 -6.36 6.41
C LYS A 21 21.81 -7.64 6.58
N ILE A 22 20.69 -7.74 5.87
CA ILE A 22 19.87 -8.95 5.87
C ILE A 22 20.14 -9.78 4.62
N LYS A 23 19.81 -11.06 4.68
CA LYS A 23 20.04 -11.98 3.56
C LYS A 23 19.01 -11.77 2.45
N GLU A 24 17.77 -11.52 2.85
CA GLU A 24 16.64 -11.43 1.95
C GLU A 24 16.56 -10.04 1.28
N TYR A 25 16.28 -10.03 -0.03
CA TYR A 25 15.94 -8.82 -0.75
C TYR A 25 14.47 -8.51 -0.54
N PHE A 26 14.14 -7.23 -0.37
CA PHE A 26 12.75 -6.79 -0.26
C PHE A 26 12.47 -5.60 -1.16
N ALA A 27 11.26 -5.57 -1.72
CA ALA A 27 10.78 -4.48 -2.57
C ALA A 27 10.08 -3.37 -1.77
N ALA A 28 9.57 -3.71 -0.58
CA ALA A 28 8.95 -2.77 0.34
C ALA A 28 9.24 -3.20 1.78
N ALA A 29 9.35 -2.22 2.68
CA ALA A 29 9.48 -2.44 4.11
C ALA A 29 8.74 -1.36 4.89
N VAL A 30 8.07 -1.75 5.98
CA VAL A 30 7.45 -0.84 6.94
C VAL A 30 7.83 -1.25 8.36
N PRO A 31 8.16 -0.29 9.24
CA PRO A 31 8.49 -0.62 10.62
C PRO A 31 7.22 -1.06 11.38
N ILE A 32 7.33 -2.17 12.10
CA ILE A 32 6.36 -2.61 13.10
C ILE A 32 6.72 -1.99 14.46
N ASP A 33 8.00 -2.03 14.78
CA ASP A 33 8.58 -1.40 15.98
C ASP A 33 10.05 -1.06 15.74
N SER A 34 10.81 -0.79 16.82
CA SER A 34 12.23 -0.36 16.75
C SER A 34 13.19 -1.46 16.23
N VAL A 35 12.76 -2.71 16.20
CA VAL A 35 13.59 -3.87 15.85
C VAL A 35 12.97 -4.78 14.81
N THR A 36 11.70 -4.58 14.46
CA THR A 36 10.94 -5.44 13.57
C THR A 36 10.41 -4.68 12.35
N LEU A 37 10.63 -5.23 11.17
CA LEU A 37 10.07 -4.71 9.91
C LEU A 37 9.12 -5.74 9.30
N ALA A 38 7.95 -5.32 8.83
CA ALA A 38 7.23 -6.07 7.83
C ALA A 38 7.83 -5.77 6.45
N VAL A 39 7.98 -6.78 5.62
CA VAL A 39 8.59 -6.66 4.30
C VAL A 39 7.77 -7.36 3.23
N ARG A 40 7.83 -6.83 2.00
CA ARG A 40 7.46 -7.58 0.80
C ARG A 40 8.74 -7.99 0.08
N SER A 41 8.94 -9.28 0.00
CA SER A 41 10.09 -9.93 -0.63
C SER A 41 9.64 -10.75 -1.84
N HIS A 42 10.56 -11.50 -2.42
CA HIS A 42 10.28 -12.50 -3.45
C HIS A 42 10.75 -13.87 -2.97
N SER A 43 9.93 -14.88 -3.20
CA SER A 43 10.30 -16.27 -2.94
C SER A 43 11.54 -16.63 -3.79
N SER A 44 12.58 -17.16 -3.15
CA SER A 44 13.78 -17.66 -3.84
C SER A 44 13.49 -18.91 -4.68
N ILE A 45 12.39 -19.59 -4.43
CA ILE A 45 11.97 -20.81 -5.12
C ILE A 45 11.09 -20.48 -6.33
N THR A 46 10.05 -19.65 -6.15
CA THR A 46 9.04 -19.39 -7.19
C THR A 46 9.20 -18.02 -7.87
N GLY A 47 9.98 -17.11 -7.26
CA GLY A 47 10.10 -15.72 -7.69
C GLY A 47 8.86 -14.87 -7.40
N GLU A 48 7.83 -15.44 -6.77
CA GLU A 48 6.56 -14.76 -6.46
C GLU A 48 6.71 -13.79 -5.28
N SER A 49 5.89 -12.75 -5.26
CA SER A 49 5.86 -11.82 -4.14
C SER A 49 5.32 -12.50 -2.88
N ILE A 50 5.98 -12.24 -1.75
CA ILE A 50 5.70 -12.88 -0.46
C ILE A 50 5.84 -11.84 0.65
N LEU A 51 5.02 -11.93 1.69
CA LEU A 51 5.18 -11.10 2.88
C LEU A 51 6.06 -11.79 3.91
N GLY A 52 6.81 -10.97 4.64
CA GLY A 52 7.72 -11.43 5.67
C GLY A 52 7.86 -10.46 6.83
N ILE A 53 8.49 -10.95 7.89
CA ILE A 53 8.96 -10.16 9.03
C ILE A 53 10.46 -10.33 9.12
N VAL A 54 11.16 -9.23 9.34
CA VAL A 54 12.61 -9.18 9.56
C VAL A 54 12.87 -8.64 10.95
N ASP A 55 13.61 -9.39 11.75
CA ASP A 55 14.24 -8.87 12.95
C ASP A 55 15.58 -8.22 12.59
N ILE A 56 15.70 -6.92 12.81
CA ILE A 56 16.90 -6.16 12.45
C ILE A 56 18.07 -6.35 13.42
N GLN A 57 17.85 -6.95 14.59
CA GLN A 57 18.93 -7.28 15.54
C GLN A 57 19.58 -8.60 15.16
N THR A 58 18.77 -9.65 14.98
CA THR A 58 19.27 -10.97 14.61
C THR A 58 19.56 -11.12 13.13
N GLY A 59 18.81 -10.42 12.28
CA GLY A 59 18.79 -10.56 10.83
C GLY A 59 17.96 -11.76 10.37
N GLU A 60 17.18 -12.36 11.27
CA GLU A 60 16.28 -13.46 10.94
C GLU A 60 15.08 -12.94 10.16
N THR A 61 14.65 -13.73 9.17
CA THR A 61 13.50 -13.42 8.33
C THR A 61 12.53 -14.59 8.37
N ILE A 62 11.27 -14.30 8.67
CA ILE A 62 10.15 -15.24 8.59
C ILE A 62 9.29 -14.81 7.41
N LEU A 63 9.06 -15.72 6.46
CA LEU A 63 8.24 -15.49 5.27
C LEU A 63 6.94 -16.29 5.36
N ASN A 64 5.81 -15.69 4.95
CA ASN A 64 4.53 -16.39 4.86
C ASN A 64 3.99 -16.34 3.41
N PRO A 65 4.06 -17.45 2.66
CA PRO A 65 3.60 -17.53 1.28
C PRO A 65 2.07 -17.52 1.12
N GLU A 66 1.31 -17.75 2.20
CA GLU A 66 -0.15 -17.91 2.13
C GLU A 66 -0.92 -16.60 2.26
N LEU A 67 -0.24 -15.50 2.65
CA LEU A 67 -0.89 -14.21 2.85
C LEU A 67 -1.32 -13.55 1.55
N LEU A 68 -0.49 -13.64 0.51
CA LEU A 68 -0.79 -13.09 -0.79
C LEU A 68 -1.39 -14.16 -1.69
N ILE A 69 -2.58 -13.86 -2.25
CA ILE A 69 -3.27 -14.79 -3.16
C ILE A 69 -2.95 -14.42 -4.60
N LYS A 70 -2.18 -15.28 -5.25
CA LYS A 70 -1.88 -15.21 -6.66
C LYS A 70 -3.11 -15.48 -7.52
N GLN A 71 -3.28 -14.73 -8.59
CA GLN A 71 -4.32 -14.96 -9.60
C GLN A 71 -3.76 -15.60 -10.89
N PHE A 72 -2.53 -15.23 -11.29
CA PHE A 72 -1.89 -15.81 -12.48
C PHE A 72 -0.35 -15.82 -12.44
N ASP A 73 0.35 -14.69 -12.30
CA ASP A 73 1.81 -14.68 -12.43
C ASP A 73 2.57 -14.63 -11.10
N GLY A 74 1.94 -14.18 -10.02
CA GLY A 74 2.52 -14.14 -8.70
C GLY A 74 3.57 -13.04 -8.47
N VAL A 75 3.79 -12.17 -9.46
CA VAL A 75 4.71 -11.02 -9.37
C VAL A 75 3.92 -9.73 -9.53
N PHE A 76 3.42 -9.47 -10.73
CA PHE A 76 2.68 -8.25 -11.02
C PHE A 76 1.26 -8.27 -10.45
N ASP A 77 0.55 -9.39 -10.53
CA ASP A 77 -0.79 -9.51 -9.95
C ASP A 77 -0.80 -9.47 -8.42
N LEU A 78 0.37 -9.66 -7.80
CA LEU A 78 0.60 -9.47 -6.37
C LEU A 78 1.17 -8.09 -6.01
N ASP A 79 1.31 -7.17 -6.98
CA ASP A 79 1.79 -5.84 -6.67
C ASP A 79 0.80 -5.06 -5.80
N GLY A 80 1.33 -4.23 -4.91
CA GLY A 80 0.51 -3.52 -3.94
C GLY A 80 1.33 -2.77 -2.90
N GLN A 81 0.65 -2.31 -1.87
CA GLN A 81 1.24 -1.52 -0.80
C GLN A 81 1.18 -2.26 0.53
N LEU A 82 2.33 -2.27 1.19
CA LEU A 82 2.50 -2.79 2.52
C LEU A 82 2.39 -1.66 3.53
N LEU A 83 1.55 -1.83 4.55
CA LEU A 83 1.29 -0.85 5.59
C LEU A 83 1.32 -1.53 6.97
N TYR A 84 1.56 -0.75 8.02
CA TYR A 84 1.40 -1.20 9.40
C TYR A 84 0.54 -0.21 10.16
N GLY A 85 -0.49 -0.71 10.84
CA GLY A 85 -1.40 0.08 11.66
C GLY A 85 -1.07 -0.03 13.14
N ASN A 86 -0.43 0.99 13.73
CA ASN A 86 -0.09 0.96 15.15
C ASN A 86 -1.29 0.74 16.07
N ALA A 87 -2.44 1.38 15.78
CA ALA A 87 -3.65 1.23 16.58
C ALA A 87 -4.29 -0.16 16.46
N LEU A 88 -4.11 -0.81 15.31
CA LEU A 88 -4.57 -2.17 15.05
C LEU A 88 -3.59 -3.22 15.55
N GLY A 89 -2.29 -2.90 15.62
CA GLY A 89 -1.23 -3.86 15.82
C GLY A 89 -1.10 -4.87 14.67
N GLN A 90 -1.43 -4.44 13.43
CA GLN A 90 -1.60 -5.34 12.28
C GLN A 90 -0.87 -4.84 11.04
N VAL A 91 -0.42 -5.80 10.25
CA VAL A 91 0.11 -5.60 8.90
C VAL A 91 -1.04 -5.63 7.91
N LEU A 92 -1.09 -4.66 7.03
CA LEU A 92 -2.07 -4.56 5.95
C LEU A 92 -1.37 -4.57 4.60
N TYR A 93 -1.91 -5.32 3.65
CA TYR A 93 -1.48 -5.32 2.26
C TYR A 93 -2.64 -4.99 1.34
N VAL A 94 -2.55 -3.88 0.58
CA VAL A 94 -3.56 -3.43 -0.38
C VAL A 94 -3.07 -3.70 -1.79
N TYR A 95 -3.78 -4.54 -2.55
CA TYR A 95 -3.40 -4.87 -3.92
C TYR A 95 -3.60 -3.69 -4.87
N ALA A 96 -2.66 -3.46 -5.77
CA ALA A 96 -2.71 -2.33 -6.70
C ALA A 96 -3.75 -2.51 -7.83
N TYR A 97 -3.93 -3.74 -8.31
CA TYR A 97 -4.66 -4.01 -9.55
C TYR A 97 -5.99 -4.74 -9.35
N ARG A 98 -6.44 -4.85 -8.11
CA ARG A 98 -7.73 -5.44 -7.75
C ARG A 98 -8.25 -4.86 -6.44
N ASN A 99 -9.55 -4.97 -6.22
CA ASN A 99 -10.27 -4.41 -5.09
C ASN A 99 -10.08 -5.17 -3.77
N GLN A 100 -8.91 -5.75 -3.52
CA GLN A 100 -8.67 -6.58 -2.35
C GLN A 100 -7.59 -6.02 -1.45
N TYR A 101 -7.71 -6.35 -0.15
CA TYR A 101 -6.65 -6.19 0.82
C TYR A 101 -6.58 -7.40 1.76
N THR A 102 -5.42 -7.63 2.36
CA THR A 102 -5.16 -8.68 3.34
C THR A 102 -4.69 -8.04 4.63
N ILE A 103 -5.22 -8.51 5.77
CA ILE A 103 -4.81 -8.10 7.11
C ILE A 103 -4.19 -9.31 7.81
N ALA A 104 -3.00 -9.13 8.36
CA ALA A 104 -2.29 -10.11 9.15
C ALA A 104 -1.92 -9.52 10.51
N ASP A 105 -1.75 -10.37 11.51
CA ASP A 105 -1.20 -9.97 12.80
C ASP A 105 0.31 -9.69 12.72
N ARG A 106 0.91 -9.30 13.83
CA ARG A 106 2.35 -9.00 13.94
C ARG A 106 3.26 -10.17 13.58
N ASN A 107 2.77 -11.40 13.67
CA ASN A 107 3.49 -12.64 13.40
C ASN A 107 3.16 -13.20 12.01
N LEU A 108 2.49 -12.41 11.16
CA LEU A 108 1.98 -12.79 9.84
C LEU A 108 0.91 -13.90 9.88
N GLY A 109 0.21 -14.09 10.99
CA GLY A 109 -1.02 -14.87 11.01
C GLY A 109 -2.12 -14.13 10.26
N LEU A 110 -2.81 -14.80 9.32
CA LEU A 110 -3.92 -14.19 8.59
C LEU A 110 -5.07 -13.86 9.55
N VAL A 111 -5.45 -12.58 9.63
CA VAL A 111 -6.61 -12.12 10.40
C VAL A 111 -7.86 -12.13 9.53
N LYS A 112 -7.82 -11.43 8.40
CA LYS A 112 -8.93 -11.39 7.43
C LYS A 112 -8.49 -10.86 6.06
N ARG A 113 -9.35 -11.08 5.07
CA ARG A 113 -9.31 -10.43 3.77
C ARG A 113 -10.55 -9.57 3.59
N GLY A 114 -10.39 -8.44 2.92
CA GLY A 114 -11.48 -7.53 2.63
C GLY A 114 -11.38 -6.96 1.22
N ASN A 115 -12.41 -6.20 0.84
CA ASN A 115 -12.48 -5.56 -0.47
C ASN A 115 -12.68 -4.06 -0.33
N THR A 116 -12.13 -3.29 -1.28
CA THR A 116 -12.55 -1.92 -1.53
C THR A 116 -13.89 -1.92 -2.28
N ILE A 117 -14.55 -0.77 -2.38
CA ILE A 117 -15.87 -0.65 -3.03
C ILE A 117 -15.84 -0.88 -4.54
N ASP A 118 -14.66 -0.86 -5.14
CA ASP A 118 -14.50 -1.13 -6.57
C ASP A 118 -14.96 -2.53 -6.95
N THR A 119 -15.36 -2.69 -8.21
CA THR A 119 -15.88 -3.97 -8.72
C THR A 119 -14.83 -4.86 -9.39
N ILE A 120 -13.60 -4.34 -9.56
CA ILE A 120 -12.53 -5.06 -10.25
C ILE A 120 -11.83 -6.02 -9.26
N SER A 121 -12.31 -7.25 -9.19
CA SER A 121 -11.76 -8.29 -8.31
C SER A 121 -10.61 -9.10 -8.95
N ARG A 122 -10.44 -9.00 -10.27
CA ARG A 122 -9.38 -9.68 -11.02
C ARG A 122 -8.45 -8.67 -11.66
N ALA A 123 -7.15 -8.81 -11.41
CA ALA A 123 -6.14 -7.93 -11.99
C ALA A 123 -6.17 -7.98 -13.53
N GLN A 124 -6.30 -6.81 -14.17
CA GLN A 124 -6.33 -6.68 -15.62
C GLN A 124 -4.93 -6.36 -16.14
N LEU A 125 -4.10 -7.39 -16.23
CA LEU A 125 -2.69 -7.30 -16.62
C LEU A 125 -2.42 -8.18 -17.84
N GLU A 126 -1.48 -7.74 -18.65
CA GLU A 126 -0.91 -8.53 -19.73
C GLU A 126 0.59 -8.66 -19.50
N VAL A 127 1.01 -9.88 -19.14
CA VAL A 127 2.40 -10.17 -18.82
C VAL A 127 3.03 -10.95 -19.97
N ILE A 128 4.18 -10.51 -20.43
CA ILE A 128 5.00 -11.19 -21.45
C ILE A 128 6.33 -11.61 -20.85
N THR A 129 6.87 -12.72 -21.33
CA THR A 129 8.23 -13.17 -21.02
C THR A 129 9.16 -12.82 -22.18
N VAL A 130 10.22 -12.11 -21.89
CA VAL A 130 11.26 -11.79 -22.90
C VAL A 130 12.16 -13.00 -23.05
N GLU A 131 12.09 -13.71 -24.18
CA GLU A 131 12.78 -14.99 -24.44
C GLU A 131 14.27 -14.97 -24.12
N LYS A 132 14.99 -13.91 -24.54
CA LYS A 132 16.44 -13.81 -24.35
C LYS A 132 16.89 -13.70 -22.88
N SER A 133 16.07 -13.11 -22.01
CA SER A 133 16.46 -12.83 -20.63
C SER A 133 15.60 -13.57 -19.60
N GLN A 134 14.56 -14.27 -20.06
CA GLN A 134 13.54 -14.90 -19.20
C GLN A 134 12.87 -13.90 -18.21
N LEU A 135 13.00 -12.60 -18.49
CA LEU A 135 12.39 -11.55 -17.67
C LEU A 135 10.92 -11.36 -18.02
N ARG A 136 10.08 -11.36 -17.02
CA ARG A 136 8.68 -10.98 -17.16
C ARG A 136 8.55 -9.47 -17.21
N LYS A 137 7.69 -8.96 -18.10
CA LYS A 137 7.37 -7.54 -18.26
C LYS A 137 5.89 -7.38 -18.51
N LEU A 138 5.36 -6.21 -18.16
CA LEU A 138 4.02 -5.80 -18.57
C LEU A 138 4.06 -5.40 -20.05
N ALA A 139 3.15 -5.96 -20.86
CA ALA A 139 3.04 -5.67 -22.29
C ALA A 139 2.47 -4.26 -22.54
N LYS A 140 1.65 -3.77 -21.61
CA LYS A 140 1.03 -2.44 -21.63
C LYS A 140 0.91 -1.88 -20.21
N PRO A 141 0.69 -0.56 -20.04
CA PRO A 141 0.42 0.02 -18.73
C PRO A 141 -0.76 -0.68 -18.05
N PRO A 142 -0.61 -1.10 -16.78
CA PRO A 142 -1.66 -1.82 -16.08
C PRO A 142 -2.79 -0.88 -15.66
N GLN A 143 -3.99 -1.43 -15.52
CA GLN A 143 -5.09 -0.72 -14.90
C GLN A 143 -4.97 -0.79 -13.38
N PHE A 144 -4.68 0.34 -12.76
CA PHE A 144 -4.74 0.44 -11.30
C PHE A 144 -6.19 0.40 -10.81
N VAL A 145 -6.39 -0.18 -9.64
CA VAL A 145 -7.60 -0.07 -8.83
C VAL A 145 -7.31 0.79 -7.60
N ASN A 146 -6.22 0.48 -6.88
CA ASN A 146 -5.77 1.23 -5.71
C ASN A 146 -4.38 1.82 -6.01
N LYS A 147 -4.29 3.15 -6.16
CA LYS A 147 -3.02 3.85 -6.51
C LYS A 147 -2.08 3.99 -5.34
N SER A 148 -2.61 4.43 -4.20
CA SER A 148 -1.88 4.64 -2.96
C SER A 148 -2.80 4.51 -1.77
N SER A 149 -2.25 4.13 -0.62
CA SER A 149 -3.02 3.90 0.61
C SER A 149 -2.29 4.45 1.83
N ALA A 150 -3.04 4.82 2.85
CA ALA A 150 -2.54 5.22 4.15
C ALA A 150 -3.41 4.63 5.26
N LEU A 151 -2.83 4.47 6.45
CA LEU A 151 -3.53 4.05 7.67
C LEU A 151 -3.47 5.16 8.71
N SER A 152 -4.58 5.38 9.40
CA SER A 152 -4.63 6.21 10.60
C SER A 152 -5.71 5.68 11.54
N GLY A 153 -5.33 5.38 12.79
CA GLY A 153 -6.22 4.72 13.73
C GLY A 153 -6.69 3.37 13.18
N TYR A 154 -8.01 3.21 13.09
CA TYR A 154 -8.66 2.02 12.52
C TYR A 154 -9.11 2.21 11.08
N ARG A 155 -8.65 3.27 10.41
CA ARG A 155 -9.10 3.62 9.07
C ARG A 155 -8.05 3.38 8.02
N LEU A 156 -8.51 2.77 6.92
CA LEU A 156 -7.78 2.66 5.67
C LEU A 156 -8.27 3.75 4.73
N TYR A 157 -7.33 4.50 4.18
CA TYR A 157 -7.54 5.52 3.15
C TYR A 157 -6.93 5.01 1.86
N VAL A 158 -7.69 4.98 0.78
CA VAL A 158 -7.26 4.45 -0.51
C VAL A 158 -7.48 5.49 -1.61
N ASN A 159 -6.43 5.85 -2.33
CA ASN A 159 -6.55 6.63 -3.56
C ASN A 159 -7.04 5.71 -4.68
N SER A 160 -8.35 5.76 -4.94
CA SER A 160 -9.00 4.96 -5.97
C SER A 160 -8.56 5.38 -7.37
N ALA A 161 -8.50 4.41 -8.28
CA ALA A 161 -8.22 4.64 -9.70
C ALA A 161 -9.44 4.38 -10.59
N VAL A 162 -10.52 3.84 -10.02
CA VAL A 162 -11.71 3.40 -10.76
C VAL A 162 -12.85 4.36 -10.47
N PRO A 163 -13.37 5.07 -11.49
CA PRO A 163 -14.52 5.95 -11.34
C PRO A 163 -15.76 5.17 -10.91
N GLY A 164 -16.47 5.71 -9.93
CA GLY A 164 -17.79 5.20 -9.55
C GLY A 164 -18.82 5.44 -10.67
N LYS A 165 -19.80 4.55 -10.79
CA LYS A 165 -20.79 4.56 -11.88
C LYS A 165 -21.53 5.91 -12.04
N PHE A 166 -21.71 6.64 -10.95
CA PHE A 166 -22.49 7.89 -10.91
C PHE A 166 -21.61 9.13 -10.69
N GLU A 167 -20.30 8.97 -10.66
CA GLU A 167 -19.37 10.08 -10.45
C GLU A 167 -19.12 10.82 -11.76
N LYS A 168 -18.99 12.15 -11.66
CA LYS A 168 -18.77 13.01 -12.84
C LYS A 168 -17.32 12.89 -13.30
N ASP A 169 -17.09 12.61 -14.57
CA ASP A 169 -15.76 12.58 -15.20
C ASP A 169 -14.91 13.82 -14.92
N ALA A 170 -15.54 15.01 -14.82
CA ALA A 170 -14.85 16.25 -14.53
C ALA A 170 -14.13 16.19 -13.17
N LEU A 171 -14.74 15.57 -12.14
CA LEU A 171 -14.15 15.40 -10.82
C LEU A 171 -12.92 14.49 -10.91
N TRP A 172 -13.04 13.36 -11.61
CA TRP A 172 -11.95 12.41 -11.81
C TRP A 172 -10.77 12.97 -12.61
N ARG A 173 -11.04 13.96 -13.49
CA ARG A 173 -9.97 14.67 -14.20
C ARG A 173 -9.23 15.68 -13.34
N SER A 174 -9.88 16.27 -12.34
CA SER A 174 -9.36 17.41 -11.56
C SER A 174 -9.02 17.07 -10.10
N ALA A 175 -9.19 15.83 -9.67
CA ALA A 175 -8.91 15.42 -8.30
C ALA A 175 -8.45 13.97 -8.19
N SER A 176 -7.81 13.65 -7.07
CA SER A 176 -7.59 12.28 -6.59
C SER A 176 -8.70 11.96 -5.58
N ILE A 177 -9.39 10.85 -5.78
CA ILE A 177 -10.48 10.40 -4.92
C ILE A 177 -9.92 9.47 -3.86
N ILE A 178 -10.18 9.79 -2.60
CA ILE A 178 -9.72 9.01 -1.45
C ILE A 178 -10.93 8.36 -0.79
N ASP A 179 -11.02 7.05 -0.90
CA ASP A 179 -12.02 6.23 -0.24
C ASP A 179 -11.57 5.87 1.16
N VAL A 180 -12.48 5.89 2.12
CA VAL A 180 -12.20 5.64 3.54
C VAL A 180 -12.99 4.45 4.03
N TYR A 181 -12.30 3.53 4.68
CA TYR A 181 -12.85 2.29 5.23
C TYR A 181 -12.58 2.18 6.71
N ASP A 182 -13.54 1.64 7.47
CA ASP A 182 -13.31 1.18 8.84
C ASP A 182 -12.84 -0.28 8.81
N LEU A 183 -11.62 -0.54 9.29
CA LEU A 183 -11.04 -1.88 9.27
C LEU A 183 -11.58 -2.80 10.37
N ARG A 184 -12.32 -2.30 11.35
CA ARG A 184 -12.92 -3.11 12.43
C ARG A 184 -14.01 -4.01 11.88
N ASP A 185 -14.86 -3.47 11.01
CA ASP A 185 -15.99 -4.17 10.38
C ASP A 185 -15.86 -4.30 8.86
N SER A 186 -14.81 -3.71 8.28
CA SER A 186 -14.54 -3.67 6.83
C SER A 186 -15.58 -2.88 6.05
N SER A 187 -16.23 -1.89 6.68
CA SER A 187 -17.21 -1.04 6.02
C SER A 187 -16.55 0.12 5.26
N TYR A 188 -17.14 0.48 4.12
CA TYR A 188 -16.87 1.76 3.48
C TYR A 188 -17.56 2.87 4.27
N LEU A 189 -16.87 3.98 4.51
CA LEU A 189 -17.41 5.10 5.26
C LEU A 189 -17.83 6.27 4.35
N TYR A 190 -16.89 6.79 3.57
CA TYR A 190 -17.10 7.93 2.67
C TYR A 190 -15.89 8.08 1.74
N SER A 191 -16.03 8.96 0.73
CA SER A 191 -14.91 9.44 -0.09
C SER A 191 -14.74 10.95 0.04
N PHE A 192 -13.51 11.42 -0.19
CA PHE A 192 -13.20 12.84 -0.34
C PHE A 192 -12.19 13.08 -1.44
N CYS A 193 -12.04 14.34 -1.85
CA CYS A 193 -11.19 14.74 -2.95
C CYS A 193 -9.93 15.46 -2.46
N ILE A 194 -8.79 15.12 -3.07
CA ILE A 194 -7.58 15.95 -3.08
C ILE A 194 -7.50 16.57 -4.47
N TYR A 195 -7.76 17.87 -4.57
CA TYR A 195 -7.76 18.56 -5.86
C TYR A 195 -6.35 18.66 -6.42
N ASP A 196 -6.26 18.61 -7.74
CA ASP A 196 -5.03 18.76 -8.49
C ASP A 196 -4.42 20.14 -8.27
N ILE A 197 -3.10 20.23 -8.27
CA ILE A 197 -2.35 21.49 -8.32
C ILE A 197 -1.62 21.52 -9.65
N GLU A 198 -1.86 22.58 -10.45
CA GLU A 198 -1.26 22.72 -11.79
C GLU A 198 -1.47 21.49 -12.70
N GLY A 199 -2.64 20.88 -12.61
CA GLY A 199 -2.99 19.67 -13.37
C GLY A 199 -2.26 18.40 -12.93
N LYS A 200 -1.60 18.41 -11.77
CA LYS A 200 -0.91 17.26 -11.20
C LYS A 200 -1.74 16.64 -10.08
N LYS A 201 -1.93 15.32 -10.14
CA LYS A 201 -2.62 14.53 -9.12
C LYS A 201 -1.74 14.23 -7.92
N ALA A 202 -2.36 13.87 -6.80
CA ALA A 202 -1.65 13.38 -5.63
C ALA A 202 -0.87 12.10 -5.99
N ARG A 203 0.46 12.16 -5.84
CA ARG A 203 1.36 11.03 -6.07
C ARG A 203 1.38 10.08 -4.87
N SER A 204 1.39 10.64 -3.68
CA SER A 204 1.38 9.90 -2.42
C SER A 204 0.76 10.78 -1.34
N PHE A 205 0.26 10.15 -0.29
CA PHE A 205 -0.25 10.87 0.86
C PHE A 205 -0.05 10.06 2.14
N VAL A 206 -0.09 10.76 3.27
CA VAL A 206 -0.08 10.16 4.61
C VAL A 206 -1.08 10.90 5.48
N ILE A 207 -1.58 10.20 6.51
CA ILE A 207 -2.47 10.77 7.53
C ILE A 207 -1.71 10.78 8.86
N SER A 208 -1.72 11.93 9.55
CA SER A 208 -1.13 12.08 10.87
C SER A 208 -2.06 12.89 11.76
N GLY A 209 -2.66 12.24 12.76
CA GLY A 209 -3.74 12.82 13.55
C GLY A 209 -4.94 13.19 12.68
N ASP A 210 -5.36 14.44 12.74
CA ASP A 210 -6.43 15.03 11.93
C ASP A 210 -5.94 15.68 10.62
N HIS A 211 -4.67 15.49 10.26
CA HIS A 211 -4.07 16.10 9.09
C HIS A 211 -3.74 15.09 8.01
N LEU A 212 -4.03 15.49 6.78
CA LEU A 212 -3.58 14.83 5.56
C LEU A 212 -2.43 15.64 4.98
N TYR A 213 -1.34 14.95 4.62
CA TYR A 213 -0.23 15.50 3.85
C TYR A 213 -0.16 14.76 2.53
N ALA A 214 -0.11 15.48 1.41
CA ALA A 214 -0.02 14.89 0.08
C ALA A 214 1.08 15.55 -0.76
N LEU A 215 1.77 14.74 -1.56
CA LEU A 215 2.68 15.23 -2.59
C LEU A 215 1.93 15.34 -3.90
N ILE A 216 1.81 16.58 -4.42
CA ILE A 216 1.09 16.90 -5.66
C ILE A 216 2.07 17.61 -6.58
N GLY A 217 2.59 16.93 -7.60
CA GLY A 217 3.71 17.46 -8.39
C GLY A 217 4.92 17.74 -7.52
N SER A 218 5.36 19.02 -7.46
CA SER A 218 6.44 19.52 -6.61
C SER A 218 5.94 20.12 -5.28
N HIS A 219 4.63 20.10 -5.02
CA HIS A 219 4.01 20.74 -3.86
C HIS A 219 3.77 19.73 -2.74
N LEU A 220 4.02 20.16 -1.50
CA LEU A 220 3.54 19.49 -0.30
C LEU A 220 2.24 20.16 0.18
N PHE A 221 1.13 19.47 -0.02
CA PHE A 221 -0.19 19.91 0.44
C PHE A 221 -0.43 19.43 1.88
N ARG A 222 -1.05 20.28 2.70
CA ARG A 222 -1.57 19.92 4.02
C ARG A 222 -3.06 20.25 4.08
N GLY A 223 -3.88 19.28 4.41
CA GLY A 223 -5.32 19.43 4.66
C GLY A 223 -5.69 18.97 6.06
N THR A 224 -6.79 19.47 6.59
CA THR A 224 -7.38 18.99 7.86
C THR A 224 -8.58 18.10 7.55
N LEU A 225 -8.59 16.90 8.12
CA LEU A 225 -9.70 15.96 8.02
C LEU A 225 -10.75 16.32 9.07
N ASN A 226 -11.88 16.85 8.64
CA ASN A 226 -12.99 17.18 9.54
C ASN A 226 -14.12 16.17 9.37
N GLU A 227 -14.08 15.11 10.16
CA GLU A 227 -15.04 13.99 10.10
C GLU A 227 -16.51 14.41 10.28
N LYS A 228 -16.77 15.43 11.10
CA LYS A 228 -18.15 15.94 11.28
C LYS A 228 -18.73 16.56 10.02
N ARG A 229 -17.87 17.17 9.17
CA ARG A 229 -18.29 17.72 7.88
C ARG A 229 -18.39 16.65 6.79
N MET A 230 -17.55 15.62 6.85
CA MET A 230 -17.53 14.55 5.85
C MET A 230 -18.76 13.64 5.94
N LYS A 231 -19.28 13.37 7.14
CA LYS A 231 -20.53 12.59 7.34
C LYS A 231 -21.81 13.28 6.80
N GLN A 232 -21.76 14.56 6.44
CA GLN A 232 -22.91 15.26 5.85
C GLN A 232 -23.13 14.97 4.35
N TYR A 233 -22.20 14.26 3.70
CA TYR A 233 -22.28 13.91 2.28
C TYR A 233 -22.57 12.42 2.04
N GLU A 234 -22.88 11.65 3.09
CA GLU A 234 -23.44 10.31 2.97
C GLU A 234 -24.90 10.41 2.47
N LYS A 235 -25.12 10.07 1.19
CA LYS A 235 -26.45 9.81 0.65
C LYS A 235 -26.43 8.50 -0.12
#